data_0c520ade79b0c48ee7d95171cfe980aa
#
_entry.id   0c520ade79b0c48ee7d95171cfe980aa
#
_cell.length_a   1.000
_cell.length_b   1.000
_cell.length_c   1.000
_cell.angle_alpha   90.00
_cell.angle_beta   90.00
_cell.angle_gamma   90.00
#
_symmetry.space_group_name_H-M   'P 1'
#
loop_
_entity.id
_entity.type
_entity.pdbx_description
1 polymer ?
#
loop_
_entity_poly.entity_id
_entity_poly.type
_entity_poly.pdbx_seq_one_letter_code
_entity_poly.pdbx_strand_id
1 'polypeptide(L)'
;VNVVVVTGNLTRDPELRSTPGGTSVCKLRVAVNSRRKDGQTGEWVDKPNYFDVTVWGAQGENCANYLSKGRPIAVEGRLDWREWEAKDGGGKRQTVEIIANSVQFLGSRDGSGGGGDGGGFSPPSSDVPTDSSDFAGAAAGGAGGGADDDIPF
;
A
#
# COMPACT_ATOMS: atom_id res chain seq x y z
N VAL A 1 -12.19 -13.35 -13.80
CA VAL A 1 -11.48 -12.82 -12.62
C VAL A 1 -11.88 -11.37 -12.42
N ASN A 2 -12.24 -10.98 -11.20
CA ASN A 2 -12.56 -9.61 -10.83
C ASN A 2 -11.71 -9.24 -9.61
N VAL A 3 -10.54 -8.71 -9.87
CA VAL A 3 -9.57 -8.28 -8.84
C VAL A 3 -9.05 -6.90 -9.20
N VAL A 4 -8.99 -6.03 -8.23
CA VAL A 4 -8.40 -4.71 -8.35
C VAL A 4 -7.44 -4.48 -7.19
N VAL A 5 -6.28 -3.92 -7.49
CA VAL A 5 -5.29 -3.50 -6.50
C VAL A 5 -4.94 -2.06 -6.79
N VAL A 6 -5.10 -1.19 -5.81
CA VAL A 6 -4.78 0.23 -5.94
C VAL A 6 -4.02 0.73 -4.71
N THR A 7 -3.11 1.66 -4.96
CA THR A 7 -2.39 2.37 -3.91
C THR A 7 -2.64 3.86 -4.10
N GLY A 8 -2.98 4.55 -3.03
CA GLY A 8 -3.27 5.98 -3.08
C GLY A 8 -3.44 6.59 -1.70
N ASN A 9 -3.85 7.84 -1.68
CA ASN A 9 -4.05 8.58 -0.45
C ASN A 9 -5.54 8.85 -0.22
N LEU A 10 -5.96 8.83 1.04
CA LEU A 10 -7.32 9.21 1.42
C LEU A 10 -7.57 10.69 1.15
N THR A 11 -8.67 11.00 0.48
CA THR A 11 -9.06 12.38 0.17
C THR A 11 -9.92 13.01 1.27
N ARG A 12 -10.48 12.18 2.15
CA ARG A 12 -11.30 12.57 3.29
C ARG A 12 -11.14 11.55 4.41
N ASP A 13 -11.60 11.89 5.59
CA ASP A 13 -11.63 10.97 6.72
C ASP A 13 -12.57 9.78 6.43
N PRO A 14 -12.24 8.59 6.92
CA PRO A 14 -13.11 7.41 6.79
C PRO A 14 -14.49 7.65 7.42
N GLU A 15 -15.54 7.22 6.74
CA GLU A 15 -16.91 7.27 7.24
C GLU A 15 -17.36 5.89 7.68
N LEU A 16 -17.45 5.67 8.99
CA LEU A 16 -17.98 4.42 9.56
C LEU A 16 -19.50 4.51 9.73
N ARG A 17 -20.19 3.51 9.24
CA ARG A 17 -21.64 3.33 9.41
C ARG A 17 -21.94 1.88 9.83
N SER A 18 -23.07 1.68 10.46
CA SER A 18 -23.59 0.35 10.75
C SER A 18 -24.81 0.06 9.87
N THR A 19 -24.87 -1.17 9.35
CA THR A 19 -26.08 -1.65 8.66
C THR A 19 -27.16 -2.00 9.68
N PRO A 20 -28.45 -2.09 9.27
CA PRO A 20 -29.54 -2.55 10.15
C PRO A 20 -29.28 -3.93 10.77
N GLY A 21 -28.47 -4.77 10.11
CA GLY A 21 -28.04 -6.08 10.63
C GLY A 21 -26.86 -6.02 11.62
N GLY A 22 -26.37 -4.82 12.00
CA GLY A 22 -25.30 -4.65 12.97
C GLY A 22 -23.88 -4.83 12.39
N THR A 23 -23.73 -4.92 11.08
CA THR A 23 -22.42 -5.04 10.43
C THR A 23 -21.83 -3.66 10.18
N SER A 24 -20.58 -3.47 10.56
CA SER A 24 -19.86 -2.22 10.31
C SER A 24 -19.46 -2.10 8.84
N VAL A 25 -19.63 -0.90 8.28
CA VAL A 25 -19.26 -0.54 6.91
C VAL A 25 -18.52 0.77 6.93
N CYS A 26 -17.31 0.78 6.42
CA CYS A 26 -16.50 1.99 6.29
C CYS A 26 -16.40 2.41 4.83
N LYS A 27 -16.73 3.65 4.55
CA LYS A 27 -16.57 4.26 3.22
C LYS A 27 -15.30 5.08 3.19
N LEU A 28 -14.45 4.79 2.21
CA LEU A 28 -13.20 5.48 1.95
C LEU A 28 -13.26 6.11 0.57
N ARG A 29 -12.57 7.23 0.38
CA ARG A 29 -12.33 7.80 -0.94
C ARG A 29 -10.84 7.98 -1.17
N VAL A 30 -10.32 7.28 -2.17
CA VAL A 30 -8.90 7.16 -2.44
C VAL A 30 -8.54 7.89 -3.73
N ALA A 31 -7.53 8.74 -3.68
CA ALA A 31 -6.91 9.34 -4.85
C ALA A 31 -5.72 8.50 -5.29
N VAL A 32 -5.80 7.97 -6.48
CA VAL A 32 -4.72 7.22 -7.13
C VAL A 32 -4.12 8.10 -8.22
N ASN A 33 -2.89 8.53 -8.03
CA ASN A 33 -2.21 9.37 -8.99
C ASN A 33 -1.68 8.52 -10.14
N SER A 34 -2.02 8.92 -11.35
CA SER A 34 -1.45 8.40 -12.59
C SER A 34 -0.78 9.53 -13.36
N ARG A 35 0.21 9.20 -14.15
CA ARG A 35 0.83 10.13 -15.08
C ARG A 35 0.26 9.93 -16.47
N ARG A 36 -0.12 11.01 -17.11
CA ARG A 36 -0.58 11.01 -18.51
C ARG A 36 0.26 11.99 -19.30
N LYS A 37 0.65 11.57 -20.50
CA LYS A 37 1.28 12.48 -21.46
C LYS A 37 0.20 13.37 -22.09
N ASP A 38 0.41 14.69 -22.02
CA ASP A 38 -0.45 15.63 -22.70
C ASP A 38 -0.22 15.54 -24.23
N GLY A 39 -1.30 15.35 -24.98
CA GLY A 39 -1.24 15.20 -26.43
C GLY A 39 -0.86 16.49 -27.18
N GLN A 40 -1.04 17.65 -26.56
CA GLN A 40 -0.73 18.95 -27.16
C GLN A 40 0.67 19.44 -26.83
N THR A 41 1.08 19.34 -25.58
CA THR A 41 2.38 19.83 -25.11
C THR A 41 3.46 18.75 -25.09
N GLY A 42 3.08 17.47 -25.09
CA GLY A 42 4.00 16.34 -24.95
C GLY A 42 4.57 16.17 -23.54
N GLU A 43 4.16 16.98 -22.59
CA GLU A 43 4.61 16.92 -21.20
C GLU A 43 3.83 15.87 -20.40
N TRP A 44 4.48 15.35 -19.34
CA TRP A 44 3.82 14.45 -18.41
C TRP A 44 3.11 15.23 -17.33
N VAL A 45 1.78 15.08 -17.28
CA VAL A 45 0.93 15.71 -16.27
C VAL A 45 0.39 14.66 -15.31
N ASP A 46 0.30 15.03 -14.04
CA ASP A 46 -0.30 14.18 -13.03
C ASP A 46 -1.83 14.22 -13.14
N LYS A 47 -2.44 13.06 -13.21
CA LYS A 47 -3.89 12.89 -13.25
C LYS A 47 -4.35 12.09 -12.04
N PRO A 48 -5.02 12.72 -11.07
CA PRO A 48 -5.63 12.01 -9.96
C PRO A 48 -6.88 11.26 -10.44
N ASN A 49 -7.01 10.01 -10.01
CA ASN A 49 -8.23 9.22 -10.20
C ASN A 49 -8.81 8.95 -8.82
N TYR A 50 -10.11 9.18 -8.65
CA TYR A 50 -10.80 9.02 -7.38
C TYR A 50 -11.66 7.77 -7.40
N PHE A 51 -11.45 6.91 -6.41
CA PHE A 51 -12.21 5.68 -6.24
C PHE A 51 -12.91 5.66 -4.90
N ASP A 52 -14.17 5.25 -4.92
CA ASP A 52 -14.91 4.96 -3.71
C ASP A 52 -14.66 3.50 -3.32
N VAL A 53 -14.30 3.29 -2.07
CA VAL A 53 -13.95 1.98 -1.50
C VAL A 53 -14.86 1.70 -0.32
N THR A 54 -15.43 0.51 -0.29
CA THR A 54 -16.25 0.02 0.81
C THR A 54 -15.51 -1.10 1.52
N VAL A 55 -15.33 -0.94 2.83
CA VAL A 55 -14.66 -1.91 3.71
C VAL A 55 -15.66 -2.43 4.74
N TRP A 56 -15.85 -3.73 4.80
CA TRP A 56 -16.82 -4.39 5.66
C TRP A 56 -16.21 -4.92 6.96
N GLY A 57 -17.01 -4.97 8.01
CA GLY A 57 -16.69 -5.62 9.27
C GLY A 57 -15.57 -4.96 10.07
N ALA A 58 -14.82 -5.76 10.81
CA ALA A 58 -13.76 -5.33 11.71
C ALA A 58 -12.64 -4.53 10.99
N GLN A 59 -12.35 -4.87 9.74
CA GLN A 59 -11.38 -4.12 8.95
C GLN A 59 -11.87 -2.70 8.65
N GLY A 60 -13.18 -2.52 8.43
CA GLY A 60 -13.79 -1.19 8.30
C GLY A 60 -13.68 -0.37 9.57
N GLU A 61 -13.88 -0.97 10.73
CA GLU A 61 -13.67 -0.32 12.03
C GLU A 61 -12.22 0.10 12.23
N ASN A 62 -11.28 -0.77 11.89
CA ASN A 62 -9.84 -0.44 11.95
C ASN A 62 -9.49 0.73 11.03
N CYS A 63 -10.06 0.76 9.82
CA CYS A 63 -9.88 1.90 8.92
C CYS A 63 -10.37 3.21 9.55
N ALA A 64 -11.55 3.20 10.17
CA ALA A 64 -12.12 4.38 10.82
C ALA A 64 -11.30 4.85 12.03
N ASN A 65 -10.72 3.91 12.80
CA ASN A 65 -9.98 4.22 14.01
C ASN A 65 -8.55 4.71 13.75
N TYR A 66 -7.90 4.23 12.69
CA TYR A 66 -6.47 4.45 12.46
C TYR A 66 -6.14 5.30 11.24
N LEU A 67 -7.09 5.51 10.34
CA LEU A 67 -6.90 6.29 9.13
C LEU A 67 -7.51 7.69 9.26
N SER A 68 -6.91 8.62 8.55
CA SER A 68 -7.39 9.99 8.40
C SER A 68 -7.11 10.49 6.98
N LYS A 69 -7.69 11.63 6.63
CA LYS A 69 -7.42 12.30 5.36
C LYS A 69 -5.91 12.44 5.12
N GLY A 70 -5.47 12.12 3.90
CA GLY A 70 -4.08 12.21 3.47
C GLY A 70 -3.24 10.95 3.73
N ARG A 71 -3.73 10.00 4.51
CA ARG A 71 -2.98 8.77 4.78
C ARG A 71 -2.88 7.89 3.54
N PRO A 72 -1.68 7.35 3.25
CA PRO A 72 -1.48 6.41 2.16
C PRO A 72 -1.97 5.02 2.56
N ILE A 73 -2.68 4.38 1.64
CA ILE A 73 -3.17 3.01 1.79
C ILE A 73 -3.00 2.21 0.51
N ALA A 74 -2.91 0.90 0.64
CA ALA A 74 -3.09 -0.04 -0.45
C ALA A 74 -4.37 -0.83 -0.22
N VAL A 75 -5.17 -0.96 -1.25
CA VAL A 75 -6.45 -1.67 -1.23
C VAL A 75 -6.41 -2.78 -2.26
N GLU A 76 -6.74 -3.98 -1.83
CA GLU A 76 -7.06 -5.11 -2.69
C GLU A 76 -8.54 -5.43 -2.56
N GLY A 77 -9.21 -5.64 -3.66
CA GLY A 77 -10.64 -5.93 -3.66
C GLY A 77 -11.17 -6.32 -5.02
N ARG A 78 -12.47 -6.13 -5.19
CA ARG A 78 -13.17 -6.34 -6.45
C ARG A 78 -13.99 -5.11 -6.83
N LEU A 79 -14.24 -4.93 -8.10
CA LEU A 79 -15.17 -3.92 -8.59
C LEU A 79 -16.61 -4.40 -8.39
N ASP A 80 -17.44 -3.52 -7.91
CA ASP A 80 -18.89 -3.70 -7.79
C ASP A 80 -19.59 -2.59 -8.57
N TRP A 81 -20.41 -2.97 -9.52
CA TRP A 81 -21.20 -2.06 -10.33
C TRP A 81 -22.66 -2.10 -9.90
N ARG A 82 -23.24 -0.93 -9.69
CA ARG A 82 -24.65 -0.79 -9.31
C ARG A 82 -25.35 0.21 -10.22
N GLU A 83 -26.56 -0.12 -10.57
CA GLU A 83 -27.49 0.75 -11.27
C GLU A 83 -28.75 0.93 -10.43
N TRP A 84 -29.23 2.14 -10.38
CA TRP A 84 -30.53 2.45 -9.76
C TRP A 84 -31.22 3.57 -10.51
N GLU A 85 -32.55 3.62 -10.38
CA GLU A 85 -33.33 4.75 -10.88
C GLU A 85 -33.34 5.87 -9.85
N ALA A 86 -33.09 7.09 -10.31
CA ALA A 86 -33.18 8.26 -9.46
C ALA A 86 -34.63 8.51 -9.05
N LYS A 87 -34.89 8.68 -7.75
CA LYS A 87 -36.22 8.90 -7.19
C LYS A 87 -36.90 10.19 -7.68
N ASP A 88 -36.11 11.13 -8.22
CA ASP A 88 -36.54 12.44 -8.73
C ASP A 88 -36.85 12.46 -10.24
N GLY A 89 -36.95 11.29 -10.86
CA GLY A 89 -37.22 11.17 -12.30
C GLY A 89 -36.00 11.48 -13.20
N GLY A 90 -34.81 11.61 -12.63
CA GLY A 90 -33.56 11.91 -13.33
C GLY A 90 -32.94 10.75 -14.14
N GLY A 91 -33.71 9.68 -14.41
CA GLY A 91 -33.27 8.53 -15.17
C GLY A 91 -32.40 7.55 -14.38
N LYS A 92 -31.74 6.62 -15.08
CA LYS A 92 -30.88 5.60 -14.50
C LYS A 92 -29.53 6.20 -14.11
N ARG A 93 -29.10 5.91 -12.90
CA ARG A 93 -27.76 6.26 -12.41
C ARG A 93 -26.97 4.99 -12.15
N GLN A 94 -25.68 5.08 -12.37
CA GLN A 94 -24.75 3.96 -12.16
C GLN A 94 -23.54 4.43 -11.36
N THR A 95 -23.00 3.53 -10.58
CA THR A 95 -21.75 3.74 -9.87
C THR A 95 -20.90 2.49 -9.90
N VAL A 96 -19.58 2.69 -9.87
CA VAL A 96 -18.61 1.63 -9.68
C VAL A 96 -17.85 1.92 -8.41
N GLU A 97 -17.85 0.97 -7.49
CA GLU A 97 -17.09 1.06 -6.25
C GLU A 97 -16.18 -0.16 -6.09
N ILE A 98 -15.15 -0.02 -5.26
CA ILE A 98 -14.26 -1.12 -4.90
C ILE A 98 -14.75 -1.69 -3.58
N ILE A 99 -15.10 -2.97 -3.58
CA ILE A 99 -15.35 -3.71 -2.33
C ILE A 99 -14.02 -4.30 -1.88
N ALA A 100 -13.49 -3.76 -0.79
CA ALA A 100 -12.19 -4.18 -0.28
C ALA A 100 -12.24 -5.56 0.37
N ASN A 101 -11.31 -6.42 0.00
CA ASN A 101 -11.00 -7.66 0.68
C ASN A 101 -9.90 -7.45 1.71
N SER A 102 -8.94 -6.57 1.38
CA SER A 102 -7.82 -6.23 2.24
C SER A 102 -7.45 -4.76 2.10
N VAL A 103 -7.15 -4.11 3.22
CA VAL A 103 -6.64 -2.74 3.28
C VAL A 103 -5.35 -2.75 4.08
N GLN A 104 -4.27 -2.31 3.47
CA GLN A 104 -2.97 -2.17 4.11
C GLN A 104 -2.68 -0.69 4.36
N PHE A 105 -2.30 -0.38 5.59
CA PHE A 105 -1.93 0.98 5.98
C PHE A 105 -0.46 1.20 5.63
N LEU A 106 -0.21 2.10 4.70
CA LEU A 106 1.12 2.48 4.27
C LEU A 106 1.58 3.75 5.01
N GLY A 107 2.90 3.94 5.04
CA GLY A 107 3.50 5.09 5.75
C GLY A 107 3.81 4.78 7.21
N SER A 108 4.86 5.41 7.70
CA SER A 108 5.25 5.37 9.10
C SER A 108 4.09 5.88 9.96
N ARG A 109 3.87 5.26 11.11
CA ARG A 109 3.25 5.97 12.22
C ARG A 109 4.15 7.17 12.50
N ASP A 110 3.76 8.33 11.99
CA ASP A 110 4.30 9.54 12.55
C ASP A 110 3.81 9.58 13.99
N GLY A 111 4.69 9.11 14.85
CA GLY A 111 4.50 9.27 16.27
C GLY A 111 4.29 10.74 16.50
N SER A 112 3.09 11.10 16.89
CA SER A 112 2.81 12.32 17.60
C SER A 112 3.91 12.48 18.63
N GLY A 113 4.71 13.53 18.48
CA GLY A 113 5.80 13.84 19.37
C GLY A 113 5.33 13.92 20.81
N GLY A 114 5.94 13.15 21.63
CA GLY A 114 6.00 13.31 23.07
C GLY A 114 7.45 13.10 23.40
N GLY A 115 8.12 14.20 23.75
CA GLY A 115 9.50 14.17 24.18
C GLY A 115 9.68 13.27 25.38
N GLY A 116 10.83 12.72 25.49
CA GLY A 116 11.22 12.06 26.73
C GLY A 116 12.17 10.91 26.50
N ASP A 117 13.40 11.25 26.72
CA ASP A 117 14.43 10.41 27.30
C ASP A 117 15.13 9.40 26.40
N GLY A 118 16.43 9.72 26.23
CA GLY A 118 17.44 8.92 25.60
C GLY A 118 17.58 7.55 26.23
N GLY A 119 17.05 6.56 25.55
CA GLY A 119 17.45 5.18 25.68
C GLY A 119 18.20 4.81 24.41
N GLY A 120 19.47 5.15 24.35
CA GLY A 120 20.36 4.68 23.30
C GLY A 120 20.34 3.16 23.30
N PHE A 121 19.76 2.58 22.25
CA PHE A 121 20.01 1.19 21.96
C PHE A 121 21.46 1.10 21.46
N SER A 122 22.37 0.89 22.38
CA SER A 122 23.70 0.42 22.02
C SER A 122 23.54 -1.04 21.62
N PRO A 123 23.91 -1.41 20.40
CA PRO A 123 24.00 -2.82 20.05
C PRO A 123 25.03 -3.46 21.00
N PRO A 124 24.78 -4.66 21.50
CA PRO A 124 25.75 -5.36 22.33
C PRO A 124 27.04 -5.47 21.49
N SER A 125 28.14 -4.99 22.05
CA SER A 125 29.48 -5.21 21.52
C SER A 125 29.67 -6.71 21.48
N SER A 126 29.58 -7.30 20.30
CA SER A 126 30.07 -8.66 20.11
C SER A 126 31.61 -8.58 20.14
N ASP A 127 32.16 -8.85 21.27
CA ASP A 127 33.56 -9.26 21.39
C ASP A 127 33.71 -10.57 20.64
N VAL A 128 33.86 -10.50 19.34
CA VAL A 128 34.40 -11.56 18.53
C VAL A 128 35.89 -11.23 18.42
N PRO A 129 36.79 -11.99 19.03
CA PRO A 129 38.22 -11.83 18.78
C PRO A 129 38.45 -12.16 17.31
N THR A 130 38.74 -11.16 16.54
CA THR A 130 39.24 -11.32 15.17
C THR A 130 40.69 -11.76 15.28
N ASP A 131 40.90 -13.06 15.46
CA ASP A 131 42.20 -13.65 15.26
C ASP A 131 42.45 -13.76 13.76
N SER A 132 43.18 -12.78 13.22
CA SER A 132 43.51 -12.67 11.80
C SER A 132 44.68 -13.57 11.40
N SER A 133 45.06 -14.54 12.23
CA SER A 133 46.21 -15.43 11.96
C SER A 133 45.86 -16.70 11.17
N ASP A 134 44.57 -17.02 11.01
CA ASP A 134 44.16 -18.25 10.30
C ASP A 134 43.94 -18.08 8.79
N PHE A 135 44.11 -16.90 8.24
CA PHE A 135 43.91 -16.62 6.78
C PHE A 135 45.18 -16.51 5.95
N ALA A 136 46.33 -16.82 6.51
CA ALA A 136 47.60 -16.82 5.81
C ALA A 136 48.11 -18.25 5.58
N GLY A 137 47.50 -18.98 4.63
CA GLY A 137 48.00 -20.28 4.29
C GLY A 137 47.22 -21.08 3.26
N ALA A 138 47.02 -20.52 2.06
CA ALA A 138 46.76 -21.32 0.86
C ALA A 138 46.93 -20.50 -0.42
N ALA A 139 48.17 -20.10 -0.69
CA ALA A 139 48.56 -19.66 -2.01
C ALA A 139 49.72 -20.56 -2.45
N ALA A 140 49.41 -21.63 -3.15
CA ALA A 140 50.31 -22.24 -4.16
C ALA A 140 49.60 -23.38 -4.89
N GLY A 141 49.46 -23.25 -6.19
CA GLY A 141 49.56 -24.36 -7.10
C GLY A 141 48.28 -24.81 -7.80
N GLY A 142 48.26 -24.62 -9.10
CA GLY A 142 47.50 -25.51 -10.00
C GLY A 142 46.70 -24.82 -11.09
N ALA A 143 47.37 -24.67 -12.23
CA ALA A 143 46.82 -24.32 -13.53
C ALA A 143 45.78 -25.35 -13.99
N GLY A 144 44.81 -24.90 -14.81
CA GLY A 144 44.23 -25.77 -15.83
C GLY A 144 42.72 -25.72 -15.97
N GLY A 145 42.28 -25.26 -17.13
CA GLY A 145 41.11 -25.87 -17.81
C GLY A 145 39.79 -25.10 -17.70
N GLY A 146 39.48 -24.47 -18.84
CA GLY A 146 38.18 -23.84 -19.07
C GLY A 146 37.03 -24.84 -19.14
N ALA A 147 35.88 -24.29 -18.92
CA ALA A 147 34.62 -24.72 -19.53
C ALA A 147 33.61 -23.59 -19.36
N ASP A 148 33.14 -23.14 -20.49
CA ASP A 148 31.96 -22.32 -20.67
C ASP A 148 30.77 -23.00 -20.00
N ASP A 149 30.11 -22.33 -19.09
CA ASP A 149 28.74 -22.68 -18.71
C ASP A 149 27.84 -21.49 -19.06
N ASP A 150 27.26 -21.60 -20.26
CA ASP A 150 26.08 -20.87 -20.69
C ASP A 150 24.93 -21.14 -19.76
N ILE A 151 24.48 -20.08 -19.11
CA ILE A 151 23.22 -20.10 -18.37
C ILE A 151 22.12 -19.63 -19.34
N PRO A 152 21.18 -20.49 -19.75
CA PRO A 152 20.06 -20.08 -20.57
C PRO A 152 18.99 -19.37 -19.71
N PHE A 153 18.56 -18.21 -20.17
CA PHE A 153 17.36 -17.52 -19.69
C PHE A 153 16.09 -18.16 -20.25
#